data_79a161199e140144990c355ff5681652
#
_entry.id   79a161199e140144990c355ff5681652
#
_cell.length_a   1.000
_cell.length_b   1.000
_cell.length_c   1.000
_cell.angle_alpha   90.00
_cell.angle_beta   90.00
_cell.angle_gamma   90.00
#
_symmetry.space_group_name_H-M   'P 1'
#
loop_
_entity.id
_entity.type
_entity.pdbx_description
1 polymer ?
#
loop_
_entity_poly.entity_id
_entity_poly.type
_entity_poly.pdbx_seq_one_letter_code
_entity_poly.pdbx_strand_id
1 'polypeptide(L)'
;MEISLIILSIALFLNIIFIIRLYETNSELKSEVEMLKSEVEKSKQDKQELVSIDPGDRAIIPNYVLMQTDTKEKFSVTYEVEILEVSIDRVKVKAIDFTSNDKFGKDPKHKSSIVDFMKDKWISKKDIELIVDDSMRRDSKLQEILG
;
A
#
# COMPACT_ATOMS: atom_id res chain seq x y z
N MET A 1 -14.16 -57.80 22.76
CA MET A 1 -14.68 -56.88 21.71
C MET A 1 -15.28 -55.57 22.25
N GLU A 2 -15.98 -55.55 23.35
CA GLU A 2 -16.63 -54.34 23.89
C GLU A 2 -15.68 -53.24 24.35
N ILE A 3 -14.55 -53.54 24.95
CA ILE A 3 -13.57 -52.56 25.47
C ILE A 3 -12.95 -51.77 24.33
N SER A 4 -12.66 -52.38 23.17
CA SER A 4 -12.12 -51.70 22.00
C SER A 4 -13.08 -50.69 21.39
N LEU A 5 -14.37 -50.95 21.41
CA LEU A 5 -15.43 -50.04 20.94
C LEU A 5 -15.57 -48.82 21.84
N ILE A 6 -15.44 -49.01 23.17
CA ILE A 6 -15.49 -47.90 24.13
C ILE A 6 -14.30 -46.96 23.96
N ILE A 7 -13.06 -47.50 23.80
CA ILE A 7 -11.85 -46.71 23.57
C ILE A 7 -11.96 -45.93 22.27
N LEU A 8 -12.44 -46.56 21.20
CA LEU A 8 -12.65 -45.90 19.91
C LEU A 8 -13.66 -44.74 20.00
N SER A 9 -14.76 -44.95 20.74
CA SER A 9 -15.78 -43.91 20.94
C SER A 9 -15.24 -42.71 21.71
N ILE A 10 -14.47 -42.94 22.76
CA ILE A 10 -13.82 -41.87 23.54
C ILE A 10 -12.82 -41.07 22.69
N ALA A 11 -11.99 -41.76 21.89
CA ALA A 11 -11.03 -41.13 20.99
C ALA A 11 -11.74 -40.26 19.94
N LEU A 12 -12.85 -40.74 19.38
CA LEU A 12 -13.66 -39.98 18.43
C LEU A 12 -14.28 -38.73 19.08
N PHE A 13 -14.80 -38.85 20.29
CA PHE A 13 -15.37 -37.72 21.03
C PHE A 13 -14.31 -36.64 21.35
N LEU A 14 -13.13 -37.05 21.78
CA LEU A 14 -12.02 -36.11 22.03
C LEU A 14 -11.54 -35.40 20.74
N ASN A 15 -11.49 -36.09 19.61
CA ASN A 15 -11.20 -35.48 18.33
C ASN A 15 -12.24 -34.44 17.91
N ILE A 16 -13.53 -34.70 18.13
CA ILE A 16 -14.59 -33.76 17.82
C ILE A 16 -14.44 -32.48 18.66
N ILE A 17 -14.21 -32.64 19.99
CA ILE A 17 -13.96 -31.49 20.88
C ILE A 17 -12.76 -30.69 20.44
N PHE A 18 -11.69 -31.35 20.04
CA PHE A 18 -10.46 -30.69 19.55
C PHE A 18 -10.73 -29.89 18.27
N ILE A 19 -11.48 -30.45 17.32
CA ILE A 19 -11.86 -29.77 16.07
C ILE A 19 -12.71 -28.53 16.36
N ILE A 20 -13.68 -28.63 17.27
CA ILE A 20 -14.52 -27.49 17.66
C ILE A 20 -13.66 -26.37 18.28
N ARG A 21 -12.77 -26.72 19.20
CA ARG A 21 -11.83 -25.75 19.80
C ARG A 21 -10.94 -25.07 18.78
N LEU A 22 -10.40 -25.81 17.82
CA LEU A 22 -9.61 -25.25 16.73
C LEU A 22 -10.42 -24.29 15.87
N TYR A 23 -11.67 -24.60 15.61
CA TYR A 23 -12.55 -23.75 14.82
C TYR A 23 -12.88 -22.43 15.55
N GLU A 24 -13.18 -22.50 16.86
CA GLU A 24 -13.40 -21.31 17.69
C GLU A 24 -12.17 -20.40 17.72
N THR A 25 -10.98 -20.96 18.00
CA THR A 25 -9.72 -20.19 18.03
C THR A 25 -9.40 -19.55 16.67
N ASN A 26 -9.67 -20.25 15.58
CA ASN A 26 -9.44 -19.73 14.24
C ASN A 26 -10.42 -18.60 13.88
N SER A 27 -11.67 -18.67 14.38
CA SER A 27 -12.66 -17.62 14.23
C SER A 27 -12.31 -16.36 15.02
N GLU A 28 -11.80 -16.50 16.25
CA GLU A 28 -11.33 -15.39 17.09
C GLU A 28 -10.12 -14.69 16.47
N LEU A 29 -9.12 -15.46 16.02
CA LEU A 29 -7.96 -14.94 15.32
C LEU A 29 -8.33 -14.16 14.04
N LYS A 30 -9.29 -14.65 13.29
CA LYS A 30 -9.76 -13.98 12.07
C LYS A 30 -10.42 -12.64 12.38
N SER A 31 -11.21 -12.57 13.44
CA SER A 31 -11.84 -11.35 13.93
C SER A 31 -10.78 -10.32 14.40
N GLU A 32 -9.75 -10.77 15.11
CA GLU A 32 -8.67 -9.94 15.61
C GLU A 32 -7.82 -9.37 14.47
N VAL A 33 -7.53 -10.18 13.45
CA VAL A 33 -6.83 -9.74 12.24
C VAL A 33 -7.65 -8.69 11.45
N GLU A 34 -8.96 -8.83 11.38
CA GLU A 34 -9.82 -7.82 10.73
C GLU A 34 -9.86 -6.50 11.53
N MET A 35 -9.92 -6.57 12.86
CA MET A 35 -9.82 -5.37 13.70
C MET A 35 -8.48 -4.66 13.52
N LEU A 36 -7.37 -5.38 13.60
CA LEU A 36 -6.05 -4.81 13.39
C LEU A 36 -5.87 -4.19 12.00
N LYS A 37 -6.43 -4.80 10.96
CA LYS A 37 -6.44 -4.21 9.62
C LYS A 37 -7.19 -2.88 9.59
N SER A 38 -8.36 -2.81 10.23
CA SER A 38 -9.16 -1.58 10.28
C SER A 38 -8.46 -0.47 11.08
N GLU A 39 -7.74 -0.79 12.15
CA GLU A 39 -6.94 0.17 12.92
C GLU A 39 -5.73 0.69 12.12
N VAL A 40 -5.05 -0.20 11.40
CA VAL A 40 -3.94 0.18 10.51
C VAL A 40 -4.42 1.09 9.38
N GLU A 41 -5.58 0.82 8.79
CA GLU A 41 -6.17 1.69 7.76
C GLU A 41 -6.57 3.06 8.34
N LYS A 42 -7.20 3.10 9.51
CA LYS A 42 -7.49 4.38 10.21
C LYS A 42 -6.23 5.16 10.51
N SER A 43 -5.22 4.50 11.07
CA SER A 43 -3.93 5.15 11.38
C SER A 43 -3.21 5.68 10.13
N LYS A 44 -3.38 5.03 8.98
CA LYS A 44 -2.87 5.53 7.69
C LYS A 44 -3.66 6.75 7.20
N GLN A 45 -4.98 6.74 7.33
CA GLN A 45 -5.83 7.88 6.98
C GLN A 45 -5.54 9.09 7.86
N ASP A 46 -5.46 8.93 9.19
CA ASP A 46 -5.16 10.00 10.12
C ASP A 46 -3.76 10.62 9.89
N LYS A 47 -2.79 9.81 9.46
CA LYS A 47 -1.46 10.32 9.08
C LYS A 47 -1.46 11.09 7.76
N GLN A 48 -2.31 10.72 6.81
CA GLN A 48 -2.44 11.45 5.53
C GLN A 48 -3.18 12.79 5.67
N GLU A 49 -4.12 12.89 6.64
CA GLU A 49 -4.86 14.13 6.88
C GLU A 49 -4.02 15.24 7.54
N LEU A 50 -2.94 14.87 8.25
CA LEU A 50 -2.08 15.79 9.00
C LEU A 50 -0.90 16.36 8.20
N VAL A 51 -0.63 15.83 7.00
CA VAL A 51 0.47 16.33 6.17
C VAL A 51 -0.10 17.20 5.07
N SER A 52 0.13 18.51 5.15
CA SER A 52 -0.18 19.40 4.03
C SER A 52 0.65 18.96 2.83
N ILE A 53 0.01 18.92 1.67
CA ILE A 53 0.64 18.61 0.40
C ILE A 53 0.84 19.93 -0.32
N ASP A 54 2.09 20.27 -0.62
CA ASP A 54 2.43 21.52 -1.27
C ASP A 54 3.10 21.28 -2.63
N PRO A 55 2.99 22.24 -3.57
CA PRO A 55 3.76 22.19 -4.81
C PRO A 55 5.27 22.14 -4.51
N GLY A 56 5.98 21.24 -5.17
CA GLY A 56 7.40 20.95 -4.94
C GLY A 56 7.65 19.73 -4.06
N ASP A 57 6.66 19.24 -3.35
CA ASP A 57 6.77 18.01 -2.58
C ASP A 57 7.04 16.80 -3.49
N ARG A 58 7.72 15.81 -2.93
CA ARG A 58 7.94 14.52 -3.58
C ARG A 58 6.99 13.47 -3.04
N ALA A 59 6.52 12.62 -3.93
CA ALA A 59 5.62 11.53 -3.59
C ALA A 59 5.93 10.27 -4.40
N ILE A 60 5.45 9.14 -3.88
CA ILE A 60 5.46 7.85 -4.58
C ILE A 60 4.04 7.53 -5.03
N ILE A 61 3.90 7.07 -6.26
CA ILE A 61 2.67 6.46 -6.77
C ILE A 61 2.95 4.97 -6.91
N PRO A 62 2.50 4.16 -5.93
CA PRO A 62 2.78 2.74 -5.94
C PRO A 62 1.92 1.98 -6.95
N ASN A 63 2.48 0.95 -7.55
CA ASN A 63 1.75 -0.04 -8.34
C ASN A 63 0.85 0.52 -9.45
N TYR A 64 1.28 1.60 -10.09
CA TYR A 64 0.54 2.16 -11.22
C TYR A 64 0.57 1.20 -12.41
N VAL A 65 -0.61 0.81 -12.91
CA VAL A 65 -0.72 -0.16 -13.99
C VAL A 65 -0.67 0.54 -15.33
N LEU A 66 0.32 0.20 -16.13
CA LEU A 66 0.45 0.58 -17.54
C LEU A 66 0.09 -0.59 -18.45
N MET A 67 -0.31 -0.26 -19.65
CA MET A 67 -0.59 -1.26 -20.70
C MET A 67 0.33 -0.98 -21.89
N GLN A 68 1.07 -2.00 -22.30
CA GLN A 68 1.88 -1.95 -23.50
C GLN A 68 0.98 -1.95 -24.74
N THR A 69 1.19 -1.01 -25.65
CA THR A 69 0.29 -0.80 -26.80
C THR A 69 0.31 -1.98 -27.77
N ASP A 70 1.46 -2.57 -27.99
CA ASP A 70 1.67 -3.59 -29.02
C ASP A 70 1.19 -4.99 -28.56
N THR A 71 1.48 -5.38 -27.34
CA THR A 71 1.15 -6.70 -26.79
C THR A 71 -0.14 -6.73 -25.98
N LYS A 72 -0.67 -5.55 -25.59
CA LYS A 72 -1.77 -5.36 -24.63
C LYS A 72 -1.49 -5.96 -23.24
N GLU A 73 -0.24 -6.30 -22.97
CA GLU A 73 0.18 -6.77 -21.65
C GLU A 73 0.17 -5.63 -20.63
N LYS A 74 -0.26 -5.94 -19.42
CA LYS A 74 -0.26 -5.01 -18.30
C LYS A 74 1.00 -5.21 -17.46
N PHE A 75 1.63 -4.13 -17.07
CA PHE A 75 2.76 -4.16 -16.15
C PHE A 75 2.62 -3.09 -15.08
N SER A 76 3.22 -3.32 -13.93
CA SER A 76 3.15 -2.43 -12.78
C SER A 76 4.41 -1.59 -12.65
N VAL A 77 4.22 -0.31 -12.39
CA VAL A 77 5.29 0.68 -12.21
C VAL A 77 5.05 1.46 -10.93
N THR A 78 6.10 1.67 -10.15
CA THR A 78 6.08 2.60 -9.02
C THR A 78 6.80 3.87 -9.45
N TYR A 79 6.10 4.99 -9.47
CA TYR A 79 6.67 6.28 -9.84
C TYR A 79 7.14 7.06 -8.62
N GLU A 80 8.28 7.71 -8.74
CA GLU A 80 8.67 8.85 -7.92
C GLU A 80 8.30 10.13 -8.68
N VAL A 81 7.51 10.99 -8.05
CA VAL A 81 6.95 12.18 -8.70
C VAL A 81 7.19 13.43 -7.87
N GLU A 82 7.28 14.57 -8.57
CA GLU A 82 7.20 15.91 -8.01
C GLU A 82 5.77 16.43 -8.17
N ILE A 83 5.24 17.06 -7.13
CA ILE A 83 3.91 17.68 -7.13
C ILE A 83 4.03 19.07 -7.73
N LEU A 84 3.33 19.33 -8.82
CA LEU A 84 3.33 20.63 -9.52
C LEU A 84 2.21 21.54 -9.04
N GLU A 85 1.02 21.00 -8.85
CA GLU A 85 -0.18 21.75 -8.46
C GLU A 85 -1.03 20.87 -7.51
N VAL A 86 -1.73 21.52 -6.59
CA VAL A 86 -2.59 20.87 -5.61
C VAL A 86 -4.03 21.37 -5.75
N SER A 87 -4.98 20.45 -5.87
CA SER A 87 -6.42 20.69 -5.83
C SER A 87 -7.03 20.04 -4.59
N ILE A 88 -8.34 20.11 -4.42
CA ILE A 88 -9.04 19.57 -3.24
C ILE A 88 -8.77 18.06 -3.07
N ASP A 89 -8.97 17.28 -4.14
CA ASP A 89 -8.93 15.82 -4.14
C ASP A 89 -7.81 15.23 -5.01
N ARG A 90 -7.10 16.06 -5.76
CA ARG A 90 -6.09 15.65 -6.74
C ARG A 90 -4.84 16.50 -6.66
N VAL A 91 -3.77 15.93 -7.17
CA VAL A 91 -2.52 16.64 -7.40
C VAL A 91 -2.08 16.46 -8.84
N LYS A 92 -1.49 17.48 -9.42
CA LYS A 92 -0.83 17.41 -10.72
C LYS A 92 0.63 17.05 -10.51
N VAL A 93 1.09 16.04 -11.21
CA VAL A 93 2.40 15.46 -10.97
C VAL A 93 3.26 15.41 -12.23
N LYS A 94 4.57 15.34 -11.99
CA LYS A 94 5.59 15.07 -13.00
C LYS A 94 6.50 13.97 -12.48
N ALA A 95 6.66 12.89 -13.24
CA ALA A 95 7.59 11.83 -12.84
C ALA A 95 9.03 12.33 -12.86
N ILE A 96 9.75 11.99 -11.79
CA ILE A 96 11.19 12.19 -11.66
C ILE A 96 11.92 10.92 -12.07
N ASP A 97 11.45 9.78 -11.53
CA ASP A 97 11.98 8.45 -11.82
C ASP A 97 10.88 7.40 -11.63
N PHE A 98 11.21 6.14 -11.93
CA PHE A 98 10.31 5.02 -11.69
C PHE A 98 11.09 3.72 -11.44
N THR A 99 10.44 2.79 -10.78
CA THR A 99 10.89 1.41 -10.63
C THR A 99 9.86 0.45 -11.19
N SER A 100 10.30 -0.62 -11.84
CA SER A 100 9.44 -1.69 -12.33
C SER A 100 10.07 -3.05 -12.07
N ASN A 101 9.24 -4.02 -11.71
CA ASN A 101 9.68 -5.40 -11.56
C ASN A 101 9.65 -6.17 -12.89
N ASP A 102 8.95 -5.64 -13.88
CA ASP A 102 8.77 -6.26 -15.18
C ASP A 102 9.95 -6.00 -16.12
N LYS A 103 10.19 -6.96 -17.02
CA LYS A 103 11.26 -6.87 -18.02
C LYS A 103 11.10 -5.64 -18.93
N PHE A 104 9.86 -5.32 -19.30
CA PHE A 104 9.56 -4.18 -20.17
C PHE A 104 9.93 -2.84 -19.51
N GLY A 105 9.56 -2.65 -18.26
CA GLY A 105 9.90 -1.45 -17.51
C GLY A 105 11.40 -1.31 -17.22
N LYS A 106 12.16 -2.41 -17.26
CA LYS A 106 13.62 -2.41 -17.07
C LYS A 106 14.39 -2.09 -18.36
N ASP A 107 13.74 -2.11 -19.53
CA ASP A 107 14.41 -1.79 -20.81
C ASP A 107 14.66 -0.28 -20.92
N PRO A 108 15.92 0.15 -21.05
CA PRO A 108 16.27 1.59 -21.16
C PRO A 108 15.57 2.31 -22.33
N LYS A 109 15.20 1.59 -23.37
CA LYS A 109 14.50 2.14 -24.55
C LYS A 109 13.12 2.70 -24.21
N HIS A 110 12.47 2.17 -23.16
CA HIS A 110 11.14 2.59 -22.74
C HIS A 110 11.15 3.60 -21.60
N LYS A 111 12.33 3.90 -21.03
CA LYS A 111 12.44 4.76 -19.85
C LYS A 111 11.84 6.15 -20.07
N SER A 112 12.17 6.81 -21.16
CA SER A 112 11.66 8.15 -21.46
C SER A 112 10.14 8.15 -21.65
N SER A 113 9.60 7.18 -22.38
CA SER A 113 8.16 7.08 -22.63
C SER A 113 7.37 6.81 -21.35
N ILE A 114 7.91 6.01 -20.43
CA ILE A 114 7.28 5.70 -19.15
C ILE A 114 7.26 6.95 -18.25
N VAL A 115 8.35 7.70 -18.19
CA VAL A 115 8.43 8.97 -17.43
C VAL A 115 7.50 10.02 -18.03
N ASP A 116 7.54 10.20 -19.36
CA ASP A 116 6.71 11.19 -20.06
C ASP A 116 5.21 10.90 -19.93
N PHE A 117 4.83 9.66 -19.73
CA PHE A 117 3.43 9.26 -19.52
C PHE A 117 2.81 9.94 -18.29
N MET A 118 3.60 10.24 -17.26
CA MET A 118 3.14 10.90 -16.02
C MET A 118 3.29 12.41 -16.04
N LYS A 119 3.79 12.98 -17.12
CA LYS A 119 3.96 14.43 -17.23
C LYS A 119 2.60 15.13 -17.21
N ASP A 120 2.46 16.11 -16.32
CA ASP A 120 1.25 16.94 -16.17
C ASP A 120 -0.04 16.18 -15.87
N LYS A 121 0.05 14.97 -15.28
CA LYS A 121 -1.09 14.13 -14.98
C LYS A 121 -1.71 14.48 -13.65
N TRP A 122 -3.03 14.48 -13.59
CA TRP A 122 -3.79 14.62 -12.35
C TRP A 122 -4.02 13.26 -11.70
N ILE A 123 -3.53 13.08 -10.46
CA ILE A 123 -3.64 11.86 -9.66
C ILE A 123 -4.45 12.16 -8.41
N SER A 124 -5.27 11.22 -7.96
CA SER A 124 -5.98 11.34 -6.69
C SER A 124 -4.99 11.36 -5.51
N LYS A 125 -5.23 12.22 -4.52
CA LYS A 125 -4.43 12.28 -3.29
C LYS A 125 -4.39 10.94 -2.54
N LYS A 126 -5.38 10.08 -2.73
CA LYS A 126 -5.45 8.75 -2.13
C LYS A 126 -4.47 7.75 -2.74
N ASP A 127 -4.02 8.02 -3.97
CA ASP A 127 -3.17 7.11 -4.74
C ASP A 127 -1.69 7.50 -4.65
N ILE A 128 -1.35 8.47 -3.79
CA ILE A 128 0.04 8.92 -3.59
C ILE A 128 0.48 8.71 -2.14
N GLU A 129 1.76 8.41 -1.96
CA GLU A 129 2.44 8.35 -0.67
C GLU A 129 3.50 9.44 -0.63
N LEU A 130 3.36 10.42 0.27
CA LEU A 130 4.34 11.50 0.41
C LEU A 130 5.68 10.97 0.90
N ILE A 131 6.76 11.37 0.25
CA ILE A 131 8.12 11.17 0.74
C ILE A 131 8.38 12.30 1.74
N VAL A 132 8.16 12.00 3.01
CA VAL A 132 8.49 12.94 4.08
C VAL A 132 9.98 12.85 4.34
N ASP A 133 10.75 13.81 3.84
CA ASP A 133 12.15 13.95 4.24
C ASP A 133 12.21 14.55 5.65
N ASP A 134 12.61 13.72 6.63
CA ASP A 134 12.76 14.13 8.02
C ASP A 134 13.74 15.30 8.22
N SER A 135 14.62 15.57 7.28
CA SER A 135 15.53 16.72 7.29
C SER A 135 14.78 18.04 7.07
N MET A 136 13.84 18.09 6.11
CA MET A 136 13.01 19.28 5.86
C MET A 136 12.06 19.59 7.01
N ARG A 137 11.55 18.55 7.70
CA ARG A 137 10.71 18.75 8.90
C ARG A 137 11.44 19.39 10.07
N ARG A 138 12.74 19.13 10.22
CA ARG A 138 13.55 19.75 11.28
C ARG A 138 13.79 21.22 10.99
N ASP A 139 14.05 21.57 9.74
CA ASP A 139 14.33 22.95 9.36
C ASP A 139 13.10 23.85 9.43
N SER A 140 11.90 23.37 9.03
CA SER A 140 10.66 24.12 9.17
C SER A 140 10.26 24.32 10.63
N LYS A 141 10.40 23.31 11.50
CA LYS A 141 10.17 23.45 12.95
C LYS A 141 11.19 24.38 13.63
N LEU A 142 12.44 24.37 13.18
CA LEU A 142 13.46 25.29 13.69
C LEU A 142 13.15 26.74 13.29
N GLN A 143 12.68 26.99 12.07
CA GLN A 143 12.24 28.33 11.66
C GLN A 143 11.00 28.81 12.41
N GLU A 144 10.05 27.94 12.72
CA GLU A 144 8.84 28.26 13.50
C GLU A 144 9.15 28.56 14.98
N ILE A 145 10.24 27.99 15.52
CA ILE A 145 10.70 28.25 16.91
C ILE A 145 11.59 29.49 17.00
N LEU A 146 12.29 29.84 15.94
CA LEU A 146 13.26 30.93 15.91
C LEU A 146 12.69 32.25 15.33
N GLY A 147 11.49 32.25 14.74
CA GLY A 147 10.78 33.43 14.23
C GLY A 147 9.88 34.04 15.27
#